data_0b8b256ad463b8a27d23aa8efbdc31cf
#
_entry.id   0b8b256ad463b8a27d23aa8efbdc31cf
#
_cell.length_a   1.000
_cell.length_b   1.000
_cell.length_c   1.000
_cell.angle_alpha   90.00
_cell.angle_beta   90.00
_cell.angle_gamma   90.00
#
_symmetry.space_group_name_H-M   'P 1'
#
loop_
_entity.id
_entity.type
_entity.pdbx_description
1 polymer ?
#
loop_
_entity_poly.entity_id
_entity_poly.type
_entity_poly.pdbx_seq_one_letter_code
_entity_poly.pdbx_strand_id
1 'polypeptide(L)'
;MGKFTISDTVFRQITEYVAKKTEGIHRVSRVRVENSVGATNLYVEVYVIFGYNIVNVLRDFKQKVKKEIEKLTTMNVQEVSVVAKGIHMPEEQQR
;
A
#
# COMPACT_ATOMS: atom_id res chain seq x y z
N MET A 1 -2.08 -32.82 -2.31
CA MET A 1 -1.74 -31.43 -1.98
C MET A 1 -2.76 -30.48 -2.48
N GLY A 2 -3.23 -29.60 -1.64
CA GLY A 2 -4.21 -28.61 -2.04
C GLY A 2 -3.55 -27.38 -2.63
N LYS A 3 -4.36 -26.52 -3.18
CA LYS A 3 -3.94 -25.20 -3.62
C LYS A 3 -4.22 -24.19 -2.53
N PHE A 4 -3.40 -23.15 -2.48
CA PHE A 4 -3.63 -22.01 -1.61
C PHE A 4 -4.04 -20.83 -2.46
N THR A 5 -5.08 -20.16 -2.03
CA THR A 5 -5.53 -18.95 -2.69
C THR A 5 -5.59 -17.83 -1.67
N ILE A 6 -4.94 -16.72 -1.97
CA ILE A 6 -4.96 -15.55 -1.11
C ILE A 6 -5.84 -14.51 -1.77
N SER A 7 -6.92 -14.13 -1.10
CA SER A 7 -7.88 -13.19 -1.68
C SER A 7 -7.31 -11.78 -1.68
N ASP A 8 -7.88 -10.95 -2.54
CA ASP A 8 -7.50 -9.54 -2.62
C ASP A 8 -7.68 -8.83 -1.28
N THR A 9 -8.63 -9.27 -0.48
CA THR A 9 -8.88 -8.71 0.84
C THR A 9 -7.65 -8.81 1.73
N VAL A 10 -6.92 -9.93 1.65
CA VAL A 10 -5.72 -10.11 2.47
C VAL A 10 -4.66 -9.07 2.08
N PHE A 11 -4.46 -8.86 0.79
CA PHE A 11 -3.50 -7.85 0.33
C PHE A 11 -3.90 -6.46 0.79
N ARG A 12 -5.20 -6.16 0.75
CA ARG A 12 -5.71 -4.88 1.22
C ARG A 12 -5.46 -4.71 2.71
N GLN A 13 -5.72 -5.75 3.50
CA GLN A 13 -5.53 -5.69 4.94
C GLN A 13 -4.06 -5.50 5.31
N ILE A 14 -3.16 -6.19 4.62
CA ILE A 14 -1.72 -6.02 4.84
C ILE A 14 -1.30 -4.60 4.49
N THR A 15 -1.79 -4.10 3.36
CA THR A 15 -1.48 -2.74 2.91
C THR A 15 -1.98 -1.70 3.91
N GLU A 16 -3.18 -1.89 4.43
CA GLU A 16 -3.75 -0.98 5.44
C GLU A 16 -2.95 -1.03 6.74
N TYR A 17 -2.50 -2.22 7.13
CA TYR A 17 -1.67 -2.37 8.31
C TYR A 17 -0.37 -1.59 8.16
N VAL A 18 0.28 -1.71 7.01
CA VAL A 18 1.52 -0.99 6.73
C VAL A 18 1.28 0.51 6.73
N ALA A 19 0.12 0.93 6.18
CA ALA A 19 -0.22 2.36 6.14
C ALA A 19 -0.29 2.95 7.55
N LYS A 20 -0.85 2.21 8.49
CA LYS A 20 -0.94 2.67 9.87
C LYS A 20 0.42 2.85 10.51
N LYS A 21 1.43 2.17 10.01
CA LYS A 21 2.78 2.21 10.56
C LYS A 21 3.72 3.09 9.75
N THR A 22 3.22 3.75 8.73
CA THR A 22 4.02 4.63 7.87
C THR A 22 3.63 6.07 8.13
N GLU A 23 4.59 6.87 8.55
CA GLU A 23 4.36 8.30 8.75
C GLU A 23 3.98 8.97 7.44
N GLY A 24 2.98 9.83 7.49
CA GLY A 24 2.58 10.60 6.32
C GLY A 24 1.47 9.98 5.50
N ILE A 25 1.07 8.74 5.78
CA ILE A 25 -0.07 8.12 5.11
C ILE A 25 -1.31 8.31 5.97
N HIS A 26 -2.34 8.94 5.40
CA HIS A 26 -3.60 9.12 6.11
C HIS A 26 -4.45 7.85 6.05
N ARG A 27 -4.65 7.33 4.83
CA ARG A 27 -5.40 6.11 4.64
C ARG A 27 -5.18 5.55 3.24
N VAL A 28 -5.51 4.28 3.09
CA VAL A 28 -5.51 3.59 1.80
C VAL A 28 -6.89 3.75 1.19
N SER A 29 -6.94 4.23 -0.03
CA SER A 29 -8.20 4.42 -0.74
C SER A 29 -8.56 3.19 -1.57
N ARG A 30 -7.57 2.59 -2.22
CA ARG A 30 -7.83 1.48 -3.13
C ARG A 30 -6.62 0.59 -3.24
N VAL A 31 -6.88 -0.72 -3.31
CA VAL A 31 -5.84 -1.71 -3.58
C VAL A 31 -6.33 -2.60 -4.70
N ARG A 32 -5.51 -2.74 -5.73
CA ARG A 32 -5.80 -3.66 -6.82
C ARG A 32 -4.64 -4.62 -6.98
N VAL A 33 -4.95 -5.89 -7.08
CA VAL A 33 -3.96 -6.94 -7.23
C VAL A 33 -4.04 -7.50 -8.64
N GLU A 34 -2.91 -7.62 -9.28
CA GLU A 34 -2.82 -8.18 -10.62
C GLU A 34 -1.82 -9.30 -10.60
N ASN A 35 -2.27 -10.51 -10.94
CA ASN A 35 -1.41 -11.67 -10.97
C ASN A 35 -1.04 -12.01 -12.40
N SER A 36 0.23 -12.27 -12.63
CA SER A 36 0.71 -12.79 -13.88
C SER A 36 1.56 -14.01 -13.57
N VAL A 37 2.02 -14.69 -14.61
CA VAL A 37 2.78 -15.93 -14.42
C VAL A 37 4.02 -15.64 -13.57
N GLY A 38 4.07 -16.23 -12.38
CA GLY A 38 5.22 -16.14 -11.50
C GLY A 38 5.41 -14.83 -10.78
N ALA A 39 4.45 -13.89 -10.88
CA ALA A 39 4.61 -12.59 -10.26
C ALA A 39 3.28 -11.98 -9.87
N THR A 40 3.33 -11.10 -8.88
CA THR A 40 2.17 -10.35 -8.40
C THR A 40 2.51 -8.88 -8.44
N ASN A 41 1.59 -8.08 -8.97
CA ASN A 41 1.72 -6.62 -8.98
C ASN A 41 0.61 -6.01 -8.17
N LEU A 42 0.95 -4.96 -7.41
CA LEU A 42 -0.02 -4.22 -6.62
C LEU A 42 -0.13 -2.79 -7.11
N TYR A 43 -1.35 -2.29 -7.15
CA TYR A 43 -1.63 -0.88 -7.42
C TYR A 43 -2.39 -0.34 -6.23
N VAL A 44 -1.82 0.68 -5.58
CA VAL A 44 -2.35 1.21 -4.33
C VAL A 44 -2.58 2.70 -4.47
N GLU A 45 -3.76 3.16 -4.06
CA GLU A 45 -4.07 4.58 -3.98
C GLU A 45 -4.19 4.98 -2.51
N VAL A 46 -3.52 6.06 -2.14
CA VAL A 46 -3.51 6.52 -0.76
C VAL A 46 -3.78 8.01 -0.68
N TYR A 47 -4.21 8.45 0.50
CA TYR A 47 -4.24 9.86 0.85
C TYR A 47 -3.08 10.11 1.78
N VAL A 48 -2.28 11.13 1.48
CA VAL A 48 -1.13 11.49 2.30
C VAL A 48 -1.52 12.65 3.21
N ILE A 49 -0.73 12.84 4.27
CA ILE A 49 -1.00 13.89 5.24
C ILE A 49 -0.25 15.15 4.83
N PHE A 50 -0.94 16.28 4.87
CA PHE A 50 -0.34 17.57 4.58
C PHE A 50 0.87 17.82 5.49
N GLY A 51 1.94 18.32 4.89
CA GLY A 51 3.15 18.67 5.64
C GLY A 51 4.30 17.71 5.45
N TYR A 52 4.04 16.53 4.92
CA TYR A 52 5.09 15.56 4.65
C TYR A 52 5.56 15.67 3.20
N ASN A 53 6.81 15.27 2.96
CA ASN A 53 7.31 15.18 1.59
C ASN A 53 6.66 13.98 0.93
N ILE A 54 5.83 14.25 -0.07
CA ILE A 54 5.00 13.20 -0.68
C ILE A 54 5.84 12.10 -1.30
N VAL A 55 6.86 12.47 -2.05
CA VAL A 55 7.69 11.46 -2.73
C VAL A 55 8.36 10.54 -1.72
N ASN A 56 8.89 11.08 -0.64
CA ASN A 56 9.53 10.27 0.39
C ASN A 56 8.53 9.34 1.09
N VAL A 57 7.33 9.85 1.36
CA VAL A 57 6.28 9.04 2.00
C VAL A 57 5.90 7.87 1.10
N LEU A 58 5.68 8.13 -0.18
CA LEU A 58 5.28 7.08 -1.11
C LEU A 58 6.38 6.05 -1.31
N ARG A 59 7.63 6.50 -1.39
CA ARG A 59 8.76 5.60 -1.53
C ARG A 59 8.90 4.68 -0.34
N ASP A 60 8.81 5.24 0.86
CA ASP A 60 8.91 4.48 2.11
C ASP A 60 7.76 3.48 2.22
N PHE A 61 6.55 3.94 1.94
CA PHE A 61 5.37 3.10 1.99
C PHE A 61 5.47 1.93 1.00
N LYS A 62 5.86 2.22 -0.23
CA LYS A 62 6.03 1.21 -1.28
C LYS A 62 6.96 0.09 -0.83
N GLN A 63 8.11 0.44 -0.27
CA GLN A 63 9.09 -0.53 0.16
C GLN A 63 8.55 -1.38 1.31
N LYS A 64 7.87 -0.75 2.25
CA LYS A 64 7.31 -1.46 3.41
C LYS A 64 6.19 -2.40 3.01
N VAL A 65 5.33 -1.99 2.08
CA VAL A 65 4.25 -2.84 1.60
C VAL A 65 4.81 -4.08 0.92
N LYS A 66 5.77 -3.89 0.01
CA LYS A 66 6.37 -5.02 -0.69
C LYS A 66 7.00 -6.01 0.29
N LYS A 67 7.79 -5.48 1.22
CA LYS A 67 8.47 -6.32 2.20
C LYS A 67 7.50 -7.11 3.07
N GLU A 68 6.44 -6.45 3.53
CA GLU A 68 5.48 -7.09 4.41
C GLU A 68 4.70 -8.17 3.68
N ILE A 69 4.27 -7.90 2.46
CA ILE A 69 3.53 -8.89 1.68
C ILE A 69 4.40 -10.11 1.39
N GLU A 70 5.64 -9.90 0.98
CA GLU A 70 6.54 -11.02 0.69
C GLU A 70 6.82 -11.84 1.94
N LYS A 71 6.96 -11.16 3.08
CA LYS A 71 7.20 -11.83 4.35
C LYS A 71 6.02 -12.71 4.78
N LEU A 72 4.80 -12.19 4.66
CA LEU A 72 3.63 -12.88 5.16
C LEU A 72 3.06 -13.92 4.20
N THR A 73 3.25 -13.74 2.91
CA THR A 73 2.66 -14.63 1.92
C THR A 73 3.68 -15.50 1.20
N THR A 74 4.95 -15.17 1.32
CA THR A 74 6.05 -15.78 0.56
C THR A 74 5.88 -15.65 -0.96
N MET A 75 4.96 -14.79 -1.40
CA MET A 75 4.74 -14.55 -2.82
C MET A 75 5.78 -13.58 -3.36
N ASN A 76 6.12 -13.72 -4.64
CA ASN A 76 7.03 -12.80 -5.31
C ASN A 76 6.25 -11.59 -5.77
N VAL A 77 6.49 -10.45 -5.12
CA VAL A 77 5.86 -9.20 -5.51
C VAL A 77 6.81 -8.48 -6.46
N GLN A 78 6.42 -8.38 -7.72
CA GLN A 78 7.27 -7.79 -8.73
C GLN A 78 7.27 -6.28 -8.66
N GLU A 79 6.09 -5.69 -8.51
CA GLU A 79 5.95 -4.24 -8.53
C GLU A 79 4.86 -3.80 -7.57
N VAL A 80 5.13 -2.73 -6.82
CA VAL A 80 4.12 -2.03 -6.03
C VAL A 80 4.08 -0.62 -6.56
N SER A 81 2.95 -0.23 -7.13
CA SER A 81 2.74 1.13 -7.64
C SER A 81 1.86 1.87 -6.65
N VAL A 82 2.32 3.01 -6.18
CA VAL A 82 1.58 3.80 -5.20
C VAL A 82 1.28 5.17 -5.78
N VAL A 83 0.01 5.55 -5.70
CA VAL A 83 -0.46 6.84 -6.20
C VAL A 83 -1.00 7.63 -5.02
N ALA A 84 -0.54 8.88 -4.87
CA ALA A 84 -1.11 9.81 -3.92
C ALA A 84 -2.35 10.40 -4.58
N LYS A 85 -3.51 9.94 -4.18
CA LYS A 85 -4.77 10.37 -4.76
C LYS A 85 -5.17 11.75 -4.26
N GLY A 86 -4.78 12.09 -3.06
CA GLY A 86 -5.09 13.38 -2.50
C GLY A 86 -4.33 13.61 -1.22
N ILE A 87 -4.52 14.78 -0.65
CA ILE A 87 -3.86 15.19 0.58
C ILE A 87 -4.93 15.43 1.64
N HIS A 88 -4.70 14.81 2.80
CA HIS A 88 -5.56 15.05 3.96
C HIS A 88 -5.06 16.31 4.67
N MET A 89 -5.91 17.31 4.77
CA MET A 89 -5.57 18.55 5.45
C MET A 89 -5.97 18.45 6.91
N PRO A 90 -5.08 18.82 7.84
CA PRO A 90 -5.49 18.89 9.24
C PRO A 90 -6.65 19.86 9.43
N GLU A 91 -7.45 19.63 10.45
CA GLU A 91 -8.67 20.40 10.66
C GLU A 91 -8.41 21.89 10.74
N GLU A 92 -7.35 22.29 11.43
CA GLU A 92 -7.03 23.70 11.57
C GLU A 92 -6.55 24.33 10.26
N GLN A 93 -6.27 23.51 9.24
CA GLN A 93 -5.86 23.98 7.93
C GLN A 93 -7.03 24.13 6.97
N GLN A 94 -8.20 23.71 7.39
CA GLN A 94 -9.38 23.68 6.52
C GLN A 94 -10.26 24.91 6.63
N ARG A 95 -9.88 25.87 7.39
CA ARG A 95 -10.67 27.08 7.59
C ARG A 95 -10.57 28.07 6.45
#